data_5234cd3adfd750ce6fe9803323cad863
#
_entry.id   5234cd3adfd750ce6fe9803323cad863
#
_cell.length_a   1.000
_cell.length_b   1.000
_cell.length_c   1.000
_cell.angle_alpha   90.00
_cell.angle_beta   90.00
_cell.angle_gamma   90.00
#
_symmetry.space_group_name_H-M   'P 1'
#
loop_
_entity.id
_entity.type
_entity.pdbx_description
1 polymer ?
#
loop_
_entity_poly.entity_id
_entity_poly.type
_entity_poly.pdbx_seq_one_letter_code
_entity_poly.pdbx_strand_id
1 'polypeptide(L)'
;LTSKLNLTLSSNQKRGAWGEIQAEKILEDGGLVKGQHFTTQEILPGGGRPDITFKLPNEKILNLDVKFPLQNYLTYLGVTEKINNTIDENELTILEDKAKELKNQFLSDVRKRVDEVTKEGYISPSSNTIDYALMFVPVEGVFQFIVENELQMTSKTVDIYEYAIQRKVVIVPPSLLLVYLSTIKNAVDTFNLQDKAKNLIDVHKKFIGEWTKFNISIGQVGMSIETLQKKYNDVIGTRANALNRVVEEMDKLKVDED
;
A
#
# COMPACT_ATOMS: atom_id res chain seq x y z
N LEU A 1 28.84 20.92 -3.68
CA LEU A 1 27.44 20.44 -3.81
C LEU A 1 26.47 21.58 -4.12
N THR A 2 26.66 22.78 -3.51
CA THR A 2 25.76 23.93 -3.63
C THR A 2 25.64 24.52 -5.03
N SER A 3 26.71 24.60 -5.81
CA SER A 3 26.69 25.22 -7.15
C SER A 3 25.97 24.39 -8.21
N LYS A 4 26.09 23.09 -8.17
CA LYS A 4 25.39 22.17 -9.08
C LYS A 4 23.89 22.06 -8.76
N LEU A 5 23.52 22.05 -7.47
CA LEU A 5 22.12 22.11 -7.05
C LEU A 5 21.45 23.42 -7.48
N ASN A 6 22.13 24.56 -7.31
CA ASN A 6 21.60 25.87 -7.71
C ASN A 6 21.32 25.98 -9.21
N LEU A 7 22.14 25.37 -10.08
CA LEU A 7 21.92 25.36 -11.54
C LEU A 7 20.76 24.43 -11.95
N THR A 8 20.60 23.28 -11.29
CA THR A 8 19.54 22.33 -11.58
C THR A 8 18.18 22.80 -11.04
N LEU A 9 18.18 23.59 -9.96
CA LEU A 9 16.98 24.09 -9.28
C LEU A 9 16.66 25.56 -9.62
N SER A 10 17.09 26.04 -10.78
CA SER A 10 16.98 27.45 -11.19
C SER A 10 15.55 27.96 -11.43
N SER A 11 14.56 27.09 -11.58
CA SER A 11 13.15 27.46 -11.72
C SER A 11 12.23 26.63 -10.83
N ASN A 12 11.06 27.20 -10.45
CA ASN A 12 10.06 26.50 -9.64
C ASN A 12 9.62 25.16 -10.27
N GLN A 13 9.46 25.14 -11.59
CA GLN A 13 9.06 23.94 -12.34
C GLN A 13 10.13 22.84 -12.26
N LYS A 14 11.40 23.19 -12.42
CA LYS A 14 12.52 22.22 -12.32
C LYS A 14 12.65 21.67 -10.89
N ARG A 15 12.43 22.52 -9.87
CA ARG A 15 12.43 22.11 -8.47
C ARG A 15 11.32 21.13 -8.16
N GLY A 16 10.08 21.38 -8.65
CA GLY A 16 8.96 20.49 -8.49
C GLY A 16 9.25 19.11 -9.13
N ALA A 17 9.59 19.10 -10.42
CA ALA A 17 9.92 17.87 -11.13
C ALA A 17 11.07 17.08 -10.49
N TRP A 18 12.10 17.76 -9.99
CA TRP A 18 13.19 17.09 -9.26
C TRP A 18 12.71 16.46 -7.97
N GLY A 19 11.87 17.13 -7.19
CA GLY A 19 11.29 16.60 -5.96
C GLY A 19 10.44 15.35 -6.21
N GLU A 20 9.59 15.37 -7.25
CA GLU A 20 8.79 14.23 -7.67
C GLU A 20 9.67 13.03 -8.06
N ILE A 21 10.74 13.26 -8.85
CA ILE A 21 11.72 12.21 -9.22
C ILE A 21 12.41 11.65 -7.98
N GLN A 22 12.78 12.49 -7.02
CA GLN A 22 13.40 12.02 -5.77
C GLN A 22 12.42 11.18 -4.95
N ALA A 23 11.15 11.59 -4.83
CA ALA A 23 10.14 10.83 -4.16
C ALA A 23 9.93 9.47 -4.83
N GLU A 24 9.69 9.42 -6.15
CA GLU A 24 9.53 8.17 -6.90
C GLU A 24 10.73 7.24 -6.72
N LYS A 25 11.95 7.76 -6.80
CA LYS A 25 13.17 6.97 -6.60
C LYS A 25 13.25 6.35 -5.20
N ILE A 26 12.93 7.13 -4.16
CA ILE A 26 12.89 6.61 -2.79
C ILE A 26 11.86 5.48 -2.67
N LEU A 27 10.70 5.60 -3.33
CA LEU A 27 9.66 4.57 -3.36
C LEU A 27 10.18 3.27 -3.99
N GLU A 28 10.79 3.37 -5.17
CA GLU A 28 11.33 2.24 -5.92
C GLU A 28 12.49 1.57 -5.16
N ASP A 29 13.42 2.35 -4.63
CA ASP A 29 14.54 1.87 -3.78
C ASP A 29 14.02 1.18 -2.50
N GLY A 30 12.88 1.64 -1.96
CA GLY A 30 12.14 0.99 -0.86
C GLY A 30 11.38 -0.27 -1.26
N GLY A 31 11.44 -0.66 -2.54
CA GLY A 31 10.79 -1.87 -3.08
C GLY A 31 9.29 -1.73 -3.31
N LEU A 32 8.75 -0.51 -3.44
CA LEU A 32 7.39 -0.26 -3.87
C LEU A 32 7.31 -0.29 -5.39
N VAL A 33 6.25 -0.88 -5.92
CA VAL A 33 6.01 -1.04 -7.36
C VAL A 33 4.92 -0.09 -7.81
N LYS A 34 5.22 0.77 -8.79
CA LYS A 34 4.25 1.67 -9.42
C LYS A 34 3.11 0.88 -10.06
N GLY A 35 1.89 1.35 -9.88
CA GLY A 35 0.68 0.66 -10.32
C GLY A 35 0.13 -0.35 -9.28
N GLN A 36 0.99 -1.00 -8.50
CA GLN A 36 0.60 -1.95 -7.46
C GLN A 36 0.47 -1.27 -6.08
N HIS A 37 1.53 -0.60 -5.61
CA HIS A 37 1.60 0.00 -4.27
C HIS A 37 1.30 1.49 -4.30
N PHE A 38 1.58 2.17 -5.40
CA PHE A 38 1.32 3.59 -5.58
C PHE A 38 1.04 3.94 -7.05
N THR A 39 0.39 5.09 -7.26
CA THR A 39 0.20 5.73 -8.56
C THR A 39 0.71 7.18 -8.49
N THR A 40 0.95 7.79 -9.65
CA THR A 40 1.42 9.17 -9.74
C THR A 40 0.42 10.01 -10.50
N GLN A 41 0.16 11.25 -10.04
CA GLN A 41 -0.65 12.24 -10.72
C GLN A 41 -2.08 11.77 -11.08
N GLU A 42 -2.65 10.84 -10.33
CA GLU A 42 -3.99 10.32 -10.51
C GLU A 42 -5.04 11.32 -10.00
N ILE A 43 -6.11 11.53 -10.78
CA ILE A 43 -7.19 12.43 -10.36
C ILE A 43 -8.09 11.67 -9.37
N LEU A 44 -8.24 12.22 -8.18
CA LEU A 44 -9.12 11.67 -7.16
C LEU A 44 -10.61 11.92 -7.48
N PRO A 45 -11.52 11.07 -6.99
CA PRO A 45 -12.97 11.30 -7.16
C PRO A 45 -13.44 12.67 -6.66
N GLY A 46 -12.74 13.27 -5.69
CA GLY A 46 -12.99 14.62 -5.17
C GLY A 46 -12.36 15.76 -6.00
N GLY A 47 -11.69 15.48 -7.13
CA GLY A 47 -11.09 16.46 -8.03
C GLY A 47 -9.65 16.86 -7.70
N GLY A 48 -9.06 16.40 -6.60
CA GLY A 48 -7.64 16.63 -6.29
C GLY A 48 -6.72 15.78 -7.18
N ARG A 49 -5.48 16.24 -7.41
CA ARG A 49 -4.47 15.53 -8.17
C ARG A 49 -3.15 15.51 -7.40
N PRO A 50 -3.00 14.60 -6.43
CA PRO A 50 -1.76 14.45 -5.68
C PRO A 50 -0.62 13.98 -6.58
N ASP A 51 0.62 14.32 -6.21
CA ASP A 51 1.78 13.87 -6.97
C ASP A 51 1.95 12.34 -6.85
N ILE A 52 1.68 11.78 -5.66
CA ILE A 52 1.71 10.34 -5.42
C ILE A 52 0.50 9.93 -4.57
N THR A 53 -0.15 8.83 -4.94
CA THR A 53 -1.22 8.17 -4.18
C THR A 53 -0.80 6.75 -3.82
N PHE A 54 -0.65 6.46 -2.54
CA PHE A 54 -0.39 5.11 -2.04
C PHE A 54 -1.68 4.32 -1.92
N LYS A 55 -1.66 3.07 -2.36
CA LYS A 55 -2.74 2.10 -2.20
C LYS A 55 -2.55 1.34 -0.90
N LEU A 56 -3.53 1.42 -0.02
CA LEU A 56 -3.55 0.77 1.29
C LEU A 56 -4.57 -0.37 1.30
N PRO A 57 -4.54 -1.26 2.31
CA PRO A 57 -5.57 -2.27 2.50
C PRO A 57 -6.98 -1.67 2.60
N ASN A 58 -8.01 -2.47 2.26
CA ASN A 58 -9.42 -2.08 2.26
C ASN A 58 -9.73 -0.87 1.37
N GLU A 59 -9.06 -0.78 0.21
CA GLU A 59 -9.23 0.30 -0.78
C GLU A 59 -8.94 1.71 -0.22
N LYS A 60 -8.29 1.79 0.94
CA LYS A 60 -7.84 3.06 1.48
C LYS A 60 -6.68 3.62 0.67
N ILE A 61 -6.58 4.94 0.64
CA ILE A 61 -5.48 5.65 -0.01
C ILE A 61 -4.85 6.67 0.93
N LEU A 62 -3.55 6.92 0.71
CA LEU A 62 -2.78 7.98 1.35
C LEU A 62 -2.14 8.84 0.25
N ASN A 63 -2.38 10.12 0.30
CA ASN A 63 -1.89 11.07 -0.69
C ASN A 63 -0.62 11.78 -0.21
N LEU A 64 0.31 12.03 -1.15
CA LEU A 64 1.54 12.74 -0.92
C LEU A 64 1.69 13.86 -1.96
N ASP A 65 1.97 15.05 -1.47
CA ASP A 65 2.30 16.25 -2.26
C ASP A 65 3.79 16.58 -2.13
N VAL A 66 4.42 16.91 -3.26
CA VAL A 66 5.90 17.11 -3.34
C VAL A 66 6.28 18.59 -3.54
N LYS A 67 5.33 19.45 -3.74
CA LYS A 67 5.59 20.88 -4.04
C LYS A 67 6.12 21.63 -2.83
N PHE A 68 7.38 22.06 -2.89
CA PHE A 68 8.08 22.67 -1.77
C PHE A 68 8.69 24.04 -2.10
N PRO A 69 8.45 25.10 -1.29
CA PRO A 69 8.91 26.46 -1.55
C PRO A 69 10.38 26.67 -1.11
N LEU A 70 11.34 26.21 -1.92
CA LEU A 70 12.78 26.32 -1.58
C LEU A 70 13.40 27.71 -1.80
N GLN A 71 12.75 28.62 -2.54
CA GLN A 71 13.38 29.85 -3.00
C GLN A 71 13.86 30.74 -1.85
N ASN A 72 12.98 31.03 -0.89
CA ASN A 72 13.33 31.90 0.24
C ASN A 72 14.35 31.23 1.17
N TYR A 73 14.32 29.90 1.30
CA TYR A 73 15.34 29.16 2.05
C TYR A 73 16.74 29.26 1.43
N LEU A 74 16.86 29.08 0.11
CA LEU A 74 18.14 29.21 -0.59
C LEU A 74 18.68 30.63 -0.50
N THR A 75 17.80 31.64 -0.60
CA THR A 75 18.21 33.05 -0.44
C THR A 75 18.65 33.32 1.01
N TYR A 76 17.95 32.75 2.00
CA TYR A 76 18.33 32.79 3.41
C TYR A 76 19.74 32.23 3.63
N LEU A 77 20.04 31.04 3.09
CA LEU A 77 21.37 30.43 3.19
C LEU A 77 22.47 31.34 2.60
N GLY A 78 22.22 31.95 1.45
CA GLY A 78 23.16 32.86 0.81
C GLY A 78 23.43 34.16 1.64
N VAL A 79 22.38 34.62 2.36
CA VAL A 79 22.56 35.78 3.28
C VAL A 79 23.31 35.35 4.54
N THR A 80 23.01 34.17 5.09
CA THR A 80 23.72 33.63 6.28
C THR A 80 25.19 33.37 5.99
N GLU A 81 25.53 32.91 4.79
CA GLU A 81 26.95 32.79 4.36
C GLU A 81 27.66 34.13 4.31
N LYS A 82 26.99 35.21 3.88
CA LYS A 82 27.56 36.58 3.90
C LYS A 82 27.74 37.08 5.32
N ILE A 83 26.80 36.87 6.22
CA ILE A 83 26.92 37.23 7.66
C ILE A 83 28.20 36.64 8.24
N ASN A 84 28.52 35.36 7.96
CA ASN A 84 29.72 34.71 8.48
C ASN A 84 31.03 35.28 7.93
N ASN A 85 30.99 36.03 6.83
CA ASN A 85 32.16 36.59 6.16
C ASN A 85 32.24 38.12 6.31
N THR A 86 31.26 38.79 6.95
CA THR A 86 31.18 40.25 7.10
C THR A 86 31.76 40.66 8.45
N ILE A 87 32.61 41.71 8.42
CA ILE A 87 33.29 42.29 9.61
C ILE A 87 32.67 43.66 9.99
N ASP A 88 32.01 44.32 9.05
CA ASP A 88 31.37 45.63 9.27
C ASP A 88 30.09 45.49 10.07
N GLU A 89 30.01 46.10 11.25
CA GLU A 89 28.86 46.00 12.17
C GLU A 89 27.55 46.54 11.58
N ASN A 90 27.62 47.59 10.73
CA ASN A 90 26.42 48.15 10.10
C ASN A 90 25.90 47.23 9.01
N GLU A 91 26.80 46.67 8.20
CA GLU A 91 26.43 45.69 7.17
C GLU A 91 25.91 44.41 7.82
N LEU A 92 26.51 43.96 8.94
CA LEU A 92 26.08 42.79 9.71
C LEU A 92 24.63 42.94 10.17
N THR A 93 24.27 44.07 10.78
CA THR A 93 22.88 44.33 11.24
C THR A 93 21.88 44.26 10.10
N ILE A 94 22.21 44.83 8.93
CA ILE A 94 21.33 44.79 7.74
C ILE A 94 21.16 43.36 7.24
N LEU A 95 22.21 42.54 7.22
CA LEU A 95 22.17 41.16 6.78
C LEU A 95 21.40 40.29 7.76
N GLU A 96 21.52 40.51 9.07
CA GLU A 96 20.75 39.79 10.11
C GLU A 96 19.24 40.06 10.00
N ASP A 97 18.86 41.34 9.84
CA ASP A 97 17.45 41.69 9.62
C ASP A 97 16.89 41.06 8.35
N LYS A 98 17.68 41.06 7.28
CA LYS A 98 17.29 40.39 6.03
C LYS A 98 17.18 38.87 6.17
N ALA A 99 18.08 38.23 6.92
CA ALA A 99 18.00 36.80 7.21
C ALA A 99 16.72 36.45 8.01
N LYS A 100 16.40 37.28 9.02
CA LYS A 100 15.17 37.13 9.80
C LYS A 100 13.91 37.28 8.94
N GLU A 101 13.88 38.25 8.04
CA GLU A 101 12.78 38.43 7.10
C GLU A 101 12.60 37.20 6.18
N LEU A 102 13.70 36.74 5.54
CA LEU A 102 13.71 35.60 4.64
C LEU A 102 13.29 34.30 5.35
N LYS A 103 13.74 34.10 6.60
CA LYS A 103 13.29 32.99 7.44
C LYS A 103 11.75 33.02 7.62
N ASN A 104 11.20 34.16 8.01
CA ASN A 104 9.77 34.32 8.20
C ASN A 104 8.98 34.15 6.90
N GLN A 105 9.47 34.67 5.78
CA GLN A 105 8.85 34.47 4.47
C GLN A 105 8.83 32.99 4.10
N PHE A 106 9.93 32.26 4.28
CA PHE A 106 10.01 30.84 4.03
C PHE A 106 9.00 30.04 4.87
N LEU A 107 8.98 30.25 6.19
CA LEU A 107 8.04 29.56 7.08
C LEU A 107 6.56 29.91 6.76
N SER A 108 6.29 31.15 6.35
CA SER A 108 4.97 31.57 5.86
C SER A 108 4.57 30.84 4.57
N ASP A 109 5.52 30.63 3.65
CA ASP A 109 5.26 29.88 2.41
C ASP A 109 5.01 28.40 2.69
N VAL A 110 5.75 27.78 3.62
CA VAL A 110 5.49 26.42 4.09
C VAL A 110 4.09 26.31 4.69
N ARG A 111 3.70 27.25 5.55
CA ARG A 111 2.35 27.31 6.13
C ARG A 111 1.27 27.39 5.06
N LYS A 112 1.41 28.27 4.07
CA LYS A 112 0.46 28.39 2.95
C LYS A 112 0.34 27.06 2.21
N ARG A 113 1.47 26.34 2.04
CA ARG A 113 1.47 25.06 1.36
C ARG A 113 0.71 23.99 2.14
N VAL A 114 0.85 23.97 3.47
CA VAL A 114 0.02 23.12 4.33
C VAL A 114 -1.47 23.41 4.14
N ASP A 115 -1.85 24.70 4.08
CA ASP A 115 -3.25 25.10 3.86
C ASP A 115 -3.77 24.70 2.47
N GLU A 116 -2.91 24.70 1.44
CA GLU A 116 -3.27 24.25 0.09
C GLU A 116 -3.51 22.74 0.06
N VAL A 117 -2.59 21.94 0.59
CA VAL A 117 -2.73 20.46 0.71
C VAL A 117 -4.03 20.07 1.41
N THR A 118 -4.41 20.83 2.44
CA THR A 118 -5.66 20.61 3.17
C THR A 118 -6.90 20.89 2.31
N LYS A 119 -6.83 21.88 1.40
CA LYS A 119 -7.95 22.30 0.55
C LYS A 119 -8.10 21.50 -0.73
N GLU A 120 -7.03 20.91 -1.25
CA GLU A 120 -7.00 20.17 -2.53
C GLU A 120 -7.75 18.83 -2.51
N GLY A 121 -8.44 18.49 -1.43
CA GLY A 121 -9.24 17.26 -1.33
C GLY A 121 -8.41 16.00 -1.10
N TYR A 122 -7.13 16.15 -0.72
CA TYR A 122 -6.25 15.03 -0.42
C TYR A 122 -6.62 14.26 0.86
N ILE A 123 -7.46 14.86 1.69
CA ILE A 123 -8.02 14.28 2.90
C ILE A 123 -9.55 14.35 2.79
N SER A 124 -10.17 13.29 2.28
CA SER A 124 -11.61 13.23 2.06
C SER A 124 -12.18 11.85 2.37
N PRO A 125 -13.06 11.70 3.36
CA PRO A 125 -13.71 10.43 3.65
C PRO A 125 -14.46 9.83 2.46
N SER A 126 -15.03 10.68 1.58
CA SER A 126 -15.74 10.26 0.37
C SER A 126 -14.83 9.68 -0.71
N SER A 127 -13.53 9.93 -0.65
CA SER A 127 -12.52 9.41 -1.58
C SER A 127 -11.71 8.24 -1.00
N ASN A 128 -12.19 7.59 0.05
CA ASN A 128 -11.50 6.51 0.75
C ASN A 128 -10.10 6.88 1.29
N THR A 129 -9.79 8.16 1.45
CA THR A 129 -8.52 8.57 2.03
C THR A 129 -8.43 8.18 3.51
N ILE A 130 -7.22 7.95 4.01
CA ILE A 130 -6.96 8.01 5.44
C ILE A 130 -7.05 9.48 5.91
N ASP A 131 -7.08 9.69 7.22
CA ASP A 131 -7.27 11.01 7.84
C ASP A 131 -6.06 11.95 7.74
N TYR A 132 -5.04 11.59 6.97
CA TYR A 132 -3.81 12.36 6.83
C TYR A 132 -3.36 12.42 5.36
N ALA A 133 -2.66 13.51 5.01
CA ALA A 133 -1.87 13.62 3.79
C ALA A 133 -0.39 13.84 4.14
N LEU A 134 0.50 13.41 3.26
CA LEU A 134 1.94 13.64 3.40
C LEU A 134 2.35 14.86 2.57
N MET A 135 3.19 15.71 3.13
CA MET A 135 3.88 16.78 2.40
C MET A 135 5.38 16.46 2.40
N PHE A 136 5.90 16.06 1.25
CA PHE A 136 7.28 15.62 1.12
C PHE A 136 8.23 16.81 0.92
N VAL A 137 9.26 16.85 1.77
CA VAL A 137 10.35 17.83 1.74
C VAL A 137 11.60 17.10 1.25
N PRO A 138 12.04 17.27 0.00
CA PRO A 138 13.10 16.44 -0.59
C PRO A 138 14.52 16.71 -0.05
N VAL A 139 14.68 17.63 0.90
CA VAL A 139 15.97 18.03 1.49
C VAL A 139 15.89 17.97 3.02
N GLU A 140 16.68 17.09 3.62
CA GLU A 140 16.70 16.85 5.07
C GLU A 140 16.94 18.11 5.90
N GLY A 141 17.95 18.95 5.51
CA GLY A 141 18.26 20.18 6.22
C GLY A 141 17.16 21.23 6.19
N VAL A 142 16.29 21.18 5.19
CA VAL A 142 15.10 22.05 5.11
C VAL A 142 14.03 21.60 6.08
N PHE A 143 13.83 20.29 6.21
CA PHE A 143 12.92 19.74 7.22
C PHE A 143 13.37 20.09 8.64
N GLN A 144 14.67 19.91 8.95
CA GLN A 144 15.23 20.30 10.24
C GLN A 144 15.00 21.80 10.51
N PHE A 145 15.23 22.64 9.50
CA PHE A 145 15.00 24.07 9.63
C PHE A 145 13.54 24.42 9.95
N ILE A 146 12.57 23.71 9.38
CA ILE A 146 11.14 23.88 9.69
C ILE A 146 10.85 23.49 11.15
N VAL A 147 11.41 22.38 11.62
CA VAL A 147 11.17 21.88 12.98
C VAL A 147 11.84 22.74 14.05
N GLU A 148 13.01 23.30 13.74
CA GLU A 148 13.79 24.10 14.69
C GLU A 148 13.36 25.57 14.78
N ASN A 149 12.51 26.05 13.85
CA ASN A 149 12.17 27.45 13.74
C ASN A 149 10.67 27.70 13.76
N GLU A 150 10.28 28.75 14.48
CA GLU A 150 8.92 29.23 14.55
C GLU A 150 8.67 30.43 13.63
N LEU A 151 7.48 30.46 13.01
CA LEU A 151 7.00 31.60 12.23
C LEU A 151 6.60 32.73 13.16
N GLN A 152 7.25 33.88 13.05
CA GLN A 152 6.90 35.09 13.76
C GLN A 152 5.74 35.81 13.06
N MET A 153 4.63 35.96 13.74
CA MET A 153 3.48 36.74 13.30
C MET A 153 3.28 37.96 14.21
N THR A 154 2.50 38.93 13.80
CA THR A 154 2.28 40.19 14.54
C THR A 154 1.80 39.96 15.99
N SER A 155 1.02 38.93 16.24
CA SER A 155 0.38 38.67 17.55
C SER A 155 0.79 37.34 18.21
N LYS A 156 1.49 36.45 17.50
CA LYS A 156 1.86 35.14 18.02
C LYS A 156 2.99 34.51 17.21
N THR A 157 3.67 33.55 17.82
CA THR A 157 4.54 32.61 17.13
C THR A 157 3.77 31.33 16.74
N VAL A 158 4.16 30.69 15.67
CA VAL A 158 3.53 29.46 15.15
C VAL A 158 4.61 28.45 14.84
N ASP A 159 4.57 27.31 15.56
CA ASP A 159 5.28 26.11 15.16
C ASP A 159 4.59 25.54 13.91
N ILE A 160 5.34 25.52 12.81
CA ILE A 160 4.80 25.09 11.51
C ILE A 160 4.57 23.58 11.46
N TYR A 161 5.40 22.79 12.14
CA TYR A 161 5.23 21.36 12.20
C TYR A 161 3.96 20.97 12.97
N GLU A 162 3.75 21.55 14.16
CA GLU A 162 2.54 21.37 14.93
C GLU A 162 1.30 21.88 14.18
N TYR A 163 1.40 23.02 13.52
CA TYR A 163 0.36 23.59 12.67
C TYR A 163 -0.07 22.63 11.56
N ALA A 164 0.88 21.93 10.92
CA ALA A 164 0.60 20.96 9.88
C ALA A 164 -0.12 19.72 10.45
N ILE A 165 0.35 19.19 11.58
CA ILE A 165 -0.29 18.03 12.26
C ILE A 165 -1.73 18.33 12.65
N GLN A 166 -2.02 19.52 13.19
CA GLN A 166 -3.39 19.94 13.54
C GLN A 166 -4.32 19.99 12.31
N ARG A 167 -3.75 20.15 11.10
CA ARG A 167 -4.46 20.09 9.80
C ARG A 167 -4.40 18.73 9.12
N LYS A 168 -3.93 17.72 9.85
CA LYS A 168 -3.81 16.35 9.33
C LYS A 168 -2.81 16.24 8.14
N VAL A 169 -1.85 17.15 8.07
CA VAL A 169 -0.74 17.13 7.13
C VAL A 169 0.53 16.75 7.88
N VAL A 170 1.21 15.69 7.44
CA VAL A 170 2.50 15.25 8.01
C VAL A 170 3.61 15.67 7.07
N ILE A 171 4.50 16.56 7.53
CA ILE A 171 5.68 16.95 6.78
C ILE A 171 6.73 15.86 6.93
N VAL A 172 7.23 15.32 5.81
CA VAL A 172 8.14 14.17 5.81
C VAL A 172 9.40 14.44 4.97
N PRO A 173 10.60 14.26 5.55
CA PRO A 173 11.86 14.27 4.81
C PRO A 173 12.16 12.90 4.19
N PRO A 174 13.22 12.77 3.36
CA PRO A 174 13.62 11.51 2.73
C PRO A 174 13.81 10.35 3.71
N SER A 175 14.44 10.59 4.85
CA SER A 175 14.70 9.58 5.89
C SER A 175 13.43 9.00 6.50
N LEU A 176 12.45 9.84 6.82
CA LEU A 176 11.17 9.39 7.38
C LEU A 176 10.26 8.79 6.30
N LEU A 177 10.34 9.26 5.06
CA LEU A 177 9.56 8.67 3.97
C LEU A 177 9.87 7.18 3.82
N LEU A 178 11.15 6.77 3.86
CA LEU A 178 11.54 5.36 3.82
C LEU A 178 10.92 4.53 4.95
N VAL A 179 10.85 5.07 6.16
CA VAL A 179 10.24 4.37 7.32
C VAL A 179 8.73 4.19 7.10
N TYR A 180 8.03 5.25 6.69
CA TYR A 180 6.59 5.16 6.38
C TYR A 180 6.31 4.15 5.27
N LEU A 181 7.14 4.14 4.22
CA LEU A 181 7.01 3.22 3.09
C LEU A 181 7.18 1.77 3.49
N SER A 182 8.18 1.46 4.32
CA SER A 182 8.37 0.11 4.85
C SER A 182 7.15 -0.36 5.63
N THR A 183 6.56 0.53 6.43
CA THR A 183 5.34 0.25 7.20
C THR A 183 4.14 0.01 6.28
N ILE A 184 3.94 0.88 5.28
CA ILE A 184 2.87 0.77 4.28
C ILE A 184 3.00 -0.55 3.51
N LYS A 185 4.19 -0.84 3.00
CA LYS A 185 4.47 -2.08 2.27
C LYS A 185 4.14 -3.31 3.11
N ASN A 186 4.65 -3.37 4.34
CA ASN A 186 4.38 -4.49 5.25
C ASN A 186 2.89 -4.66 5.55
N ALA A 187 2.16 -3.56 5.71
CA ALA A 187 0.71 -3.59 5.93
C ALA A 187 -0.03 -4.17 4.71
N VAL A 188 0.32 -3.73 3.50
CA VAL A 188 -0.26 -4.23 2.23
C VAL A 188 0.06 -5.70 2.02
N ASP A 189 1.33 -6.10 2.20
CA ASP A 189 1.78 -7.48 2.02
C ASP A 189 1.09 -8.43 3.02
N THR A 190 0.98 -8.02 4.28
CA THR A 190 0.30 -8.78 5.33
C THR A 190 -1.19 -8.96 5.02
N PHE A 191 -1.86 -7.89 4.58
CA PHE A 191 -3.27 -7.95 4.19
C PHE A 191 -3.49 -8.91 3.01
N ASN A 192 -2.65 -8.82 1.98
CA ASN A 192 -2.72 -9.70 0.81
C ASN A 192 -2.50 -11.18 1.19
N LEU A 193 -1.61 -11.46 2.15
CA LEU A 193 -1.41 -12.81 2.67
C LEU A 193 -2.63 -13.32 3.42
N GLN A 194 -3.26 -12.49 4.26
CA GLN A 194 -4.47 -12.85 4.99
C GLN A 194 -5.64 -13.15 4.05
N ASP A 195 -5.83 -12.34 3.00
CA ASP A 195 -6.89 -12.56 2.01
C ASP A 195 -6.66 -13.85 1.22
N LYS A 196 -5.42 -14.11 0.77
CA LYS A 196 -5.06 -15.38 0.13
C LYS A 196 -5.27 -16.59 1.06
N ALA A 197 -4.91 -16.48 2.33
CA ALA A 197 -5.12 -17.53 3.32
C ALA A 197 -6.62 -17.83 3.53
N LYS A 198 -7.46 -16.79 3.61
CA LYS A 198 -8.92 -16.94 3.70
C LYS A 198 -9.48 -17.67 2.49
N ASN A 199 -9.10 -17.27 1.29
CA ASN A 199 -9.52 -17.90 0.05
C ASN A 199 -9.09 -19.39 -0.01
N LEU A 200 -7.87 -19.71 0.46
CA LEU A 200 -7.38 -21.09 0.54
C LEU A 200 -8.21 -21.93 1.52
N ILE A 201 -8.59 -21.38 2.68
CA ILE A 201 -9.46 -22.06 3.64
C ILE A 201 -10.83 -22.37 3.03
N ASP A 202 -11.41 -21.45 2.27
CA ASP A 202 -12.71 -21.66 1.63
C ASP A 202 -12.65 -22.73 0.52
N VAL A 203 -11.57 -22.73 -0.28
CA VAL A 203 -11.33 -23.81 -1.26
C VAL A 203 -11.14 -25.17 -0.55
N HIS A 204 -10.38 -25.19 0.54
CA HIS A 204 -10.18 -26.40 1.33
C HIS A 204 -11.50 -26.95 1.91
N LYS A 205 -12.37 -26.08 2.44
CA LYS A 205 -13.70 -26.51 2.92
C LYS A 205 -14.54 -27.13 1.81
N LYS A 206 -14.53 -26.54 0.61
CA LYS A 206 -15.22 -27.11 -0.57
C LYS A 206 -14.65 -28.47 -0.93
N PHE A 207 -13.32 -28.61 -0.96
CA PHE A 207 -12.66 -29.89 -1.23
C PHE A 207 -13.08 -30.98 -0.22
N ILE A 208 -13.05 -30.69 1.08
CA ILE A 208 -13.49 -31.66 2.11
C ILE A 208 -14.94 -32.05 1.91
N GLY A 209 -15.82 -31.13 1.55
CA GLY A 209 -17.22 -31.43 1.23
C GLY A 209 -17.38 -32.42 0.07
N GLU A 210 -16.67 -32.18 -1.03
CA GLU A 210 -16.70 -33.07 -2.21
C GLU A 210 -16.03 -34.43 -1.91
N TRP A 211 -14.93 -34.43 -1.17
CA TRP A 211 -14.26 -35.65 -0.72
C TRP A 211 -15.17 -36.53 0.13
N THR A 212 -15.94 -35.93 1.03
CA THR A 212 -16.92 -36.65 1.86
C THR A 212 -18.02 -37.31 1.00
N LYS A 213 -18.57 -36.58 0.03
CA LYS A 213 -19.56 -37.12 -0.93
C LYS A 213 -18.97 -38.27 -1.75
N PHE A 214 -17.74 -38.10 -2.24
CA PHE A 214 -17.06 -39.17 -2.97
C PHE A 214 -16.89 -40.43 -2.12
N ASN A 215 -16.44 -40.32 -0.88
CA ASN A 215 -16.30 -41.48 0.00
C ASN A 215 -17.62 -42.17 0.29
N ILE A 216 -18.73 -41.45 0.47
CA ILE A 216 -20.04 -42.02 0.62
C ILE A 216 -20.44 -42.80 -0.63
N SER A 217 -20.24 -42.24 -1.81
CA SER A 217 -20.58 -42.87 -3.09
C SER A 217 -19.74 -44.13 -3.33
N ILE A 218 -18.45 -44.10 -3.04
CA ILE A 218 -17.55 -45.27 -3.12
C ILE A 218 -18.03 -46.37 -2.15
N GLY A 219 -18.43 -46.01 -0.93
CA GLY A 219 -19.01 -46.98 0.03
C GLY A 219 -20.27 -47.64 -0.48
N GLN A 220 -21.17 -46.91 -1.15
CA GLN A 220 -22.38 -47.45 -1.78
C GLN A 220 -22.04 -48.40 -2.93
N VAL A 221 -21.05 -48.10 -3.74
CA VAL A 221 -20.53 -49.00 -4.77
C VAL A 221 -20.02 -50.31 -4.14
N GLY A 222 -19.23 -50.21 -3.07
CA GLY A 222 -18.75 -51.38 -2.32
C GLY A 222 -19.88 -52.28 -1.84
N MET A 223 -20.91 -51.73 -1.20
CA MET A 223 -22.09 -52.51 -0.78
C MET A 223 -22.85 -53.17 -1.96
N SER A 224 -22.90 -52.48 -3.10
CA SER A 224 -23.51 -53.03 -4.30
C SER A 224 -22.71 -54.21 -4.85
N ILE A 225 -21.38 -54.12 -4.84
CA ILE A 225 -20.48 -55.23 -5.23
C ILE A 225 -20.67 -56.44 -4.30
N GLU A 226 -20.71 -56.24 -2.99
CA GLU A 226 -20.95 -57.32 -2.04
C GLU A 226 -22.33 -58.02 -2.27
N THR A 227 -23.35 -57.22 -2.53
CA THR A 227 -24.70 -57.74 -2.85
C THR A 227 -24.68 -58.54 -4.15
N LEU A 228 -24.00 -58.03 -5.18
CA LEU A 228 -23.85 -58.74 -6.45
C LEU A 228 -23.08 -60.07 -6.26
N GLN A 229 -22.02 -60.07 -5.47
CA GLN A 229 -21.23 -61.27 -5.15
C GLN A 229 -22.06 -62.32 -4.45
N LYS A 230 -22.90 -61.95 -3.48
CA LYS A 230 -23.83 -62.84 -2.81
C LYS A 230 -24.83 -63.50 -3.78
N LYS A 231 -25.44 -62.67 -4.63
CA LYS A 231 -26.37 -63.14 -5.67
C LYS A 231 -25.72 -64.12 -6.66
N TYR A 232 -24.52 -63.80 -7.10
CA TYR A 232 -23.72 -64.60 -8.00
C TYR A 232 -23.42 -65.96 -7.37
N ASN A 233 -22.98 -66.00 -6.12
CA ASN A 233 -22.73 -67.25 -5.38
C ASN A 233 -23.97 -68.09 -5.17
N ASP A 234 -25.12 -67.44 -4.93
CA ASP A 234 -26.44 -68.22 -4.83
C ASP A 234 -26.77 -68.85 -6.16
N VAL A 235 -26.62 -68.17 -7.29
CA VAL A 235 -26.91 -68.75 -8.61
C VAL A 235 -26.00 -69.92 -8.93
N ILE A 236 -24.68 -69.81 -8.78
CA ILE A 236 -23.75 -70.91 -9.12
C ILE A 236 -23.72 -71.99 -8.08
N GLY A 237 -23.97 -71.70 -6.81
CA GLY A 237 -24.04 -72.68 -5.74
C GLY A 237 -25.44 -73.39 -5.67
N THR A 238 -26.39 -72.69 -5.07
CA THR A 238 -27.67 -73.27 -4.72
C THR A 238 -28.51 -73.62 -5.93
N ARG A 239 -28.68 -72.69 -6.88
CA ARG A 239 -29.54 -72.87 -8.04
C ARG A 239 -28.97 -73.78 -9.11
N ALA A 240 -27.65 -73.67 -9.38
CA ALA A 240 -26.99 -74.58 -10.31
C ALA A 240 -26.99 -76.00 -9.81
N ASN A 241 -26.78 -76.26 -8.51
CA ASN A 241 -26.85 -77.55 -7.91
C ASN A 241 -28.28 -78.15 -7.95
N ALA A 242 -29.34 -77.34 -7.72
CA ALA A 242 -30.70 -77.74 -7.86
C ALA A 242 -31.02 -78.11 -9.32
N LEU A 243 -30.57 -77.37 -10.31
CA LEU A 243 -30.76 -77.70 -11.73
C LEU A 243 -30.03 -78.96 -12.12
N ASN A 244 -28.81 -79.20 -11.67
CA ASN A 244 -28.05 -80.40 -11.94
C ASN A 244 -28.76 -81.64 -11.37
N ARG A 245 -29.40 -81.58 -10.19
CA ARG A 245 -30.23 -82.71 -9.65
C ARG A 245 -31.41 -83.05 -10.56
N VAL A 246 -32.09 -82.03 -11.06
CA VAL A 246 -33.22 -82.24 -11.97
C VAL A 246 -32.72 -82.83 -13.28
N VAL A 247 -31.61 -82.43 -13.83
CA VAL A 247 -30.96 -83.01 -15.01
C VAL A 247 -30.61 -84.46 -14.77
N GLU A 248 -30.00 -84.81 -13.61
CA GLU A 248 -29.71 -86.23 -13.23
C GLU A 248 -30.97 -87.06 -13.09
N GLU A 249 -32.10 -86.54 -12.55
CA GLU A 249 -33.35 -87.20 -12.50
C GLU A 249 -33.97 -87.50 -13.90
N MET A 250 -33.85 -86.48 -14.79
CA MET A 250 -34.29 -86.68 -16.19
C MET A 250 -33.48 -87.73 -16.95
N ASP A 251 -32.17 -87.79 -16.72
CA ASP A 251 -31.35 -88.79 -17.36
C ASP A 251 -31.60 -90.16 -16.84
N LYS A 252 -31.94 -90.36 -15.57
CA LYS A 252 -32.40 -91.65 -15.02
C LYS A 252 -33.70 -92.14 -15.64
N LEU A 253 -34.65 -91.25 -15.86
CA LEU A 253 -35.92 -91.60 -16.49
C LEU A 253 -35.79 -92.03 -17.97
N LYS A 254 -34.75 -91.56 -18.67
CA LYS A 254 -34.46 -91.97 -20.05
C LYS A 254 -33.86 -93.39 -20.15
N VAL A 255 -33.19 -93.85 -19.13
CA VAL A 255 -32.57 -95.20 -19.10
C VAL A 255 -33.54 -96.28 -18.77
N ASP A 256 -34.72 -95.96 -18.20
CA ASP A 256 -35.78 -96.97 -17.87
C ASP A 256 -36.76 -97.22 -19.05
N GLU A 257 -36.51 -96.63 -20.27
CA GLU A 257 -37.34 -96.82 -21.49
C GLU A 257 -36.68 -97.75 -22.55
N ASP A 258 -35.47 -98.29 -22.32
CA ASP A 258 -34.82 -99.29 -23.16
C ASP A 258 -34.83 -100.64 -22.43
#